data_8ab801873a9fca0fe8fc421ca722ccb5
#
_entry.id   8ab801873a9fca0fe8fc421ca722ccb5
#
_cell.length_a   1.000
_cell.length_b   1.000
_cell.length_c   1.000
_cell.angle_alpha   90.00
_cell.angle_beta   90.00
_cell.angle_gamma   90.00
#
_symmetry.space_group_name_H-M   'P 1'
#
loop_
_entity.id
_entity.type
_entity.pdbx_description
1 polymer ?
#
loop_
_entity_poly.entity_id
_entity_poly.type
_entity_poly.pdbx_seq_one_letter_code
_entity_poly.pdbx_strand_id
1 'polypeptide(L)'
;VKPIIATLIISTLCTPAALPALSLQSYSAASHHRFADDPAFIGNDYDWSGVAYDGDWFTRISDTYYVTAWHARAIGPATFYETNDPLGTTVTVGWDSLTRIGSTDIAIGRFSSSPGSSIAIYGIADETTTQATFASSSYFDMEAFVVGLNGTGGNTTTNFRVGRNEMDGFYDDVALTATNITDMITYDRDSPGLGADEAYLQSGDSGGPLFTTLGSELVLTGIHAGIDPTLSASSFLSNYITEISAIVEAGGESLTLISPVPEPSSSLLIALGAVILSLRRRVS
;
A
#
# COMPACT_ATOMS: atom_id res chain seq x y z
N VAL A 1 34.46 -53.51 14.19
CA VAL A 1 33.53 -52.64 14.92
C VAL A 1 32.77 -51.83 13.92
N LYS A 2 31.47 -52.08 13.71
CA LYS A 2 30.61 -51.31 12.80
C LYS A 2 30.05 -50.09 13.58
N PRO A 3 30.08 -48.86 12.99
CA PRO A 3 29.44 -47.73 13.65
C PRO A 3 27.91 -47.83 13.53
N ILE A 4 27.24 -47.72 14.64
CA ILE A 4 25.77 -47.57 14.74
C ILE A 4 25.46 -46.08 14.41
N ILE A 5 24.89 -45.85 13.26
CA ILE A 5 24.34 -44.51 12.90
C ILE A 5 22.94 -44.40 13.53
N ALA A 6 22.84 -43.67 14.62
CA ALA A 6 21.53 -43.32 15.21
C ALA A 6 20.91 -42.17 14.37
N THR A 7 19.88 -42.50 13.59
CA THR A 7 19.06 -41.52 12.89
C THR A 7 18.13 -40.86 13.90
N LEU A 8 18.45 -39.62 14.28
CA LEU A 8 17.57 -38.77 15.08
C LEU A 8 16.42 -38.25 14.21
N ILE A 9 15.24 -38.83 14.32
CA ILE A 9 14.03 -38.30 13.66
C ILE A 9 13.53 -37.14 14.52
N ILE A 10 13.83 -35.93 14.15
CA ILE A 10 13.21 -34.72 14.71
C ILE A 10 11.85 -34.59 14.05
N SER A 11 10.81 -35.05 14.73
CA SER A 11 9.43 -34.70 14.36
C SER A 11 9.19 -33.24 14.75
N THR A 12 9.38 -32.31 13.84
CA THR A 12 8.89 -30.95 13.96
C THR A 12 7.37 -31.01 13.96
N LEU A 13 6.76 -30.87 15.14
CA LEU A 13 5.35 -30.48 15.27
C LEU A 13 5.23 -29.12 14.60
N CYS A 14 4.68 -29.12 13.37
CA CYS A 14 4.31 -27.91 12.66
C CYS A 14 3.06 -27.36 13.38
N THR A 15 3.25 -26.60 14.44
CA THR A 15 2.19 -25.69 14.90
C THR A 15 1.97 -24.70 13.75
N PRO A 16 0.71 -24.46 13.31
CA PRO A 16 0.46 -23.40 12.35
C PRO A 16 1.03 -22.12 12.97
N ALA A 17 2.11 -21.62 12.38
CA ALA A 17 2.66 -20.33 12.76
C ALA A 17 1.54 -19.32 12.49
N ALA A 18 1.16 -18.55 13.51
CA ALA A 18 0.32 -17.37 13.28
C ALA A 18 0.99 -16.54 12.19
N LEU A 19 0.22 -16.11 11.20
CA LEU A 19 0.76 -15.21 10.18
C LEU A 19 1.32 -13.98 10.90
N PRO A 20 2.54 -13.56 10.60
CA PRO A 20 3.07 -12.33 11.18
C PRO A 20 2.16 -11.18 10.80
N ALA A 21 1.92 -10.27 11.73
CA ALA A 21 1.11 -9.08 11.52
C ALA A 21 2.00 -7.93 11.05
N LEU A 22 1.44 -6.95 10.34
CA LEU A 22 2.05 -5.62 10.19
C LEU A 22 2.58 -5.18 11.56
N SER A 23 3.86 -4.91 11.67
CA SER A 23 4.47 -4.49 12.92
C SER A 23 4.21 -3.02 13.15
N LEU A 24 3.74 -2.66 14.33
CA LEU A 24 3.53 -1.28 14.78
C LEU A 24 4.38 -1.01 15.99
N GLN A 25 4.83 0.22 16.17
CA GLN A 25 5.60 0.59 17.37
C GLN A 25 4.78 0.39 18.64
N SER A 26 3.47 0.72 18.60
CA SER A 26 2.55 0.46 19.70
C SER A 26 1.16 0.10 19.17
N TYR A 27 0.92 -1.19 18.95
CA TYR A 27 -0.37 -1.65 18.42
C TYR A 27 -1.51 -1.46 19.41
N SER A 28 -2.60 -0.88 18.92
CA SER A 28 -3.92 -0.84 19.55
C SER A 28 -4.97 -1.31 18.55
N ALA A 29 -5.81 -2.26 18.93
CA ALA A 29 -6.90 -2.71 18.04
C ALA A 29 -7.85 -1.55 17.69
N ALA A 30 -8.18 -0.70 18.66
CA ALA A 30 -9.02 0.47 18.43
C ALA A 30 -8.46 1.41 17.38
N SER A 31 -7.13 1.65 17.38
CA SER A 31 -6.50 2.62 16.48
C SER A 31 -6.06 2.02 15.15
N HIS A 32 -5.73 0.73 15.10
CA HIS A 32 -5.01 0.16 13.96
C HIS A 32 -5.74 -0.99 13.25
N HIS A 33 -6.78 -1.58 13.86
CA HIS A 33 -7.54 -2.65 13.22
C HIS A 33 -8.76 -2.07 12.54
N ARG A 34 -8.81 -2.09 11.18
CA ARG A 34 -9.92 -1.53 10.40
C ARG A 34 -11.28 -2.02 10.89
N PHE A 35 -11.38 -3.32 11.18
CA PHE A 35 -12.62 -3.98 11.57
C PHE A 35 -12.84 -4.07 13.08
N ALA A 36 -12.15 -3.23 13.86
CA ALA A 36 -12.52 -3.04 15.27
C ALA A 36 -13.82 -2.24 15.44
N ASP A 37 -14.27 -1.59 14.37
CA ASP A 37 -15.46 -0.69 14.37
C ASP A 37 -15.34 0.38 15.46
N ASP A 38 -14.16 0.99 15.57
CA ASP A 38 -13.84 1.96 16.62
C ASP A 38 -13.59 3.33 16.00
N PRO A 39 -14.20 4.42 16.50
CA PRO A 39 -13.97 5.76 16.00
C PRO A 39 -12.54 6.28 16.19
N ALA A 40 -11.71 5.60 17.00
CA ALA A 40 -10.30 5.92 17.17
C ALA A 40 -9.43 5.34 16.05
N PHE A 41 -9.99 4.60 15.09
CA PHE A 41 -9.25 4.05 13.97
C PHE A 41 -8.58 5.16 13.16
N ILE A 42 -7.25 5.09 12.98
CA ILE A 42 -6.45 6.17 12.34
C ILE A 42 -6.84 6.41 10.88
N GLY A 43 -7.50 5.44 10.24
CA GLY A 43 -8.03 5.53 8.89
C GLY A 43 -9.52 5.87 8.81
N ASN A 44 -10.16 6.27 9.91
CA ASN A 44 -11.62 6.42 9.96
C ASN A 44 -12.19 7.50 9.01
N ASP A 45 -11.38 8.48 8.64
CA ASP A 45 -11.78 9.56 7.73
C ASP A 45 -11.69 9.18 6.25
N TYR A 46 -11.26 7.95 5.93
CA TYR A 46 -11.01 7.50 4.57
C TYR A 46 -11.84 6.28 4.19
N ASP A 47 -12.11 6.15 2.89
CA ASP A 47 -12.81 5.00 2.32
C ASP A 47 -11.84 3.87 1.99
N TRP A 48 -11.89 2.79 2.77
CA TRP A 48 -11.07 1.59 2.60
C TRP A 48 -11.79 0.48 1.83
N SER A 49 -13.01 0.72 1.34
CA SER A 49 -13.84 -0.33 0.73
C SER A 49 -13.20 -0.98 -0.50
N GLY A 50 -12.35 -0.27 -1.23
CA GLY A 50 -11.65 -0.77 -2.42
C GLY A 50 -10.43 -1.65 -2.13
N VAL A 51 -10.10 -1.93 -0.85
CA VAL A 51 -9.05 -2.87 -0.47
C VAL A 51 -9.68 -4.12 0.11
N ALA A 52 -9.32 -5.29 -0.44
CA ALA A 52 -9.73 -6.59 0.06
C ALA A 52 -8.52 -7.47 0.38
N TYR A 53 -8.69 -8.35 1.36
CA TYR A 53 -7.78 -9.45 1.67
C TYR A 53 -8.57 -10.76 1.69
N ASP A 54 -8.18 -11.72 0.88
CA ASP A 54 -8.77 -13.06 0.84
C ASP A 54 -7.68 -14.13 0.61
N GLY A 55 -6.71 -14.15 1.52
CA GLY A 55 -5.46 -14.90 1.41
C GLY A 55 -4.35 -14.14 0.68
N ASP A 56 -4.72 -13.22 -0.20
CA ASP A 56 -3.87 -12.26 -0.90
C ASP A 56 -4.54 -10.87 -0.92
N TRP A 57 -3.80 -9.83 -1.30
CA TRP A 57 -4.29 -8.46 -1.31
C TRP A 57 -4.78 -8.03 -2.70
N PHE A 58 -5.93 -7.36 -2.72
CA PHE A 58 -6.56 -6.78 -3.91
C PHE A 58 -6.81 -5.29 -3.67
N THR A 59 -6.23 -4.42 -4.47
CA THR A 59 -6.48 -2.96 -4.41
C THR A 59 -7.10 -2.50 -5.71
N ARG A 60 -8.37 -2.08 -5.66
CA ARG A 60 -9.15 -1.70 -6.84
C ARG A 60 -8.67 -0.38 -7.43
N ILE A 61 -8.38 -0.34 -8.75
CA ILE A 61 -7.86 0.83 -9.47
C ILE A 61 -8.74 1.29 -10.63
N SER A 62 -9.72 0.48 -11.04
CA SER A 62 -10.76 0.87 -12.03
C SER A 62 -12.00 0.00 -11.81
N ASP A 63 -12.97 0.04 -12.72
CA ASP A 63 -14.24 -0.65 -12.51
C ASP A 63 -14.08 -2.16 -12.30
N THR A 64 -13.26 -2.82 -13.13
CA THR A 64 -13.01 -4.27 -13.00
C THR A 64 -11.55 -4.62 -12.76
N TYR A 65 -10.63 -3.65 -12.60
CA TYR A 65 -9.22 -3.94 -12.41
C TYR A 65 -8.73 -3.65 -11.00
N TYR A 66 -7.76 -4.45 -10.56
CA TYR A 66 -7.02 -4.28 -9.31
C TYR A 66 -5.52 -4.42 -9.53
N VAL A 67 -4.73 -3.92 -8.60
CA VAL A 67 -3.29 -4.11 -8.55
C VAL A 67 -2.90 -4.93 -7.31
N THR A 68 -1.83 -5.71 -7.45
CA THR A 68 -1.22 -6.54 -6.42
C THR A 68 0.25 -6.80 -6.73
N ALA A 69 0.98 -7.46 -5.81
CA ALA A 69 2.34 -7.90 -6.08
C ALA A 69 2.36 -9.17 -6.94
N TRP A 70 3.27 -9.21 -7.93
CA TRP A 70 3.41 -10.41 -8.78
C TRP A 70 3.82 -11.65 -8.00
N HIS A 71 4.70 -11.54 -7.02
CA HIS A 71 5.14 -12.69 -6.23
C HIS A 71 4.04 -13.22 -5.28
N ALA A 72 3.07 -12.40 -4.87
CA ALA A 72 1.91 -12.79 -4.06
C ALA A 72 0.83 -13.45 -4.92
N ARG A 73 0.65 -12.98 -6.18
CA ARG A 73 -0.29 -13.53 -7.17
C ARG A 73 -1.73 -13.63 -6.65
N ALA A 74 -2.30 -12.51 -6.26
CA ALA A 74 -3.71 -12.46 -5.84
C ALA A 74 -4.63 -12.95 -6.96
N ILE A 75 -5.00 -14.23 -6.89
CA ILE A 75 -5.90 -14.95 -7.82
C ILE A 75 -6.98 -15.65 -7.01
N GLY A 76 -8.23 -15.48 -7.41
CA GLY A 76 -9.36 -16.05 -6.68
C GLY A 76 -10.46 -15.01 -6.46
N PRO A 77 -11.50 -15.36 -5.70
CA PRO A 77 -12.52 -14.39 -5.33
C PRO A 77 -11.96 -13.36 -4.37
N ALA A 78 -12.44 -12.11 -4.49
CA ALA A 78 -12.14 -11.02 -3.56
C ALA A 78 -13.43 -10.60 -2.86
N THR A 79 -13.39 -10.49 -1.53
CA THR A 79 -14.52 -10.03 -0.72
C THR A 79 -14.21 -8.64 -0.17
N PHE A 80 -14.95 -7.65 -0.66
CA PHE A 80 -14.88 -6.26 -0.25
C PHE A 80 -15.93 -5.96 0.81
N TYR A 81 -15.61 -5.08 1.76
CA TYR A 81 -16.52 -4.54 2.77
C TYR A 81 -16.82 -3.08 2.46
N GLU A 82 -18.10 -2.70 2.38
CA GLU A 82 -18.51 -1.33 2.08
C GLU A 82 -18.13 -0.34 3.21
N THR A 83 -17.95 -0.84 4.43
CA THR A 83 -17.60 -0.03 5.61
C THR A 83 -16.53 -0.73 6.46
N ASN A 84 -16.15 -0.11 7.58
CA ASN A 84 -15.24 -0.70 8.56
C ASN A 84 -15.94 -1.68 9.54
N ASP A 85 -17.25 -1.85 9.43
CA ASP A 85 -18.01 -2.83 10.22
C ASP A 85 -17.77 -4.25 9.69
N PRO A 86 -17.23 -5.18 10.50
CA PRO A 86 -17.00 -6.56 10.10
C PRO A 86 -18.29 -7.37 9.82
N LEU A 87 -19.44 -6.85 10.26
CA LEU A 87 -20.76 -7.41 10.02
C LEU A 87 -21.54 -6.65 8.94
N GLY A 88 -20.91 -5.64 8.34
CA GLY A 88 -21.50 -4.79 7.32
C GLY A 88 -21.71 -5.48 5.97
N THR A 89 -22.21 -4.73 5.02
CA THR A 89 -22.45 -5.22 3.65
C THR A 89 -21.13 -5.59 2.98
N THR A 90 -21.11 -6.74 2.32
CA THR A 90 -19.98 -7.23 1.55
C THR A 90 -20.35 -7.45 0.09
N VAL A 91 -19.35 -7.30 -0.79
CA VAL A 91 -19.43 -7.65 -2.21
C VAL A 91 -18.33 -8.65 -2.51
N THR A 92 -18.69 -9.83 -3.01
CA THR A 92 -17.70 -10.83 -3.45
C THR A 92 -17.73 -10.93 -4.97
N VAL A 93 -16.56 -10.78 -5.59
CA VAL A 93 -16.38 -10.88 -7.04
C VAL A 93 -15.36 -11.97 -7.36
N GLY A 94 -15.57 -12.64 -8.48
CA GLY A 94 -14.64 -13.65 -8.99
C GLY A 94 -13.43 -13.00 -9.68
N TRP A 95 -12.39 -13.79 -9.85
CA TRP A 95 -11.20 -13.47 -10.61
C TRP A 95 -11.34 -13.89 -12.08
N ASP A 96 -10.76 -13.14 -13.02
CA ASP A 96 -10.73 -13.43 -14.45
C ASP A 96 -9.29 -13.64 -14.97
N SER A 97 -8.40 -12.67 -14.76
CA SER A 97 -7.04 -12.70 -15.31
C SER A 97 -6.05 -11.95 -14.43
N LEU A 98 -4.75 -12.24 -14.61
CA LEU A 98 -3.65 -11.55 -13.98
C LEU A 98 -2.51 -11.33 -14.99
N THR A 99 -2.09 -10.10 -15.18
CA THR A 99 -1.04 -9.70 -16.10
C THR A 99 0.09 -9.02 -15.34
N ARG A 100 1.31 -9.50 -15.51
CA ARG A 100 2.51 -8.89 -14.93
C ARG A 100 2.97 -7.68 -15.74
N ILE A 101 3.42 -6.63 -15.08
CA ILE A 101 4.08 -5.49 -15.73
C ILE A 101 5.53 -5.85 -16.02
N GLY A 102 5.84 -6.18 -17.26
CA GLY A 102 7.22 -6.52 -17.67
C GLY A 102 7.89 -7.57 -16.77
N SER A 103 9.06 -7.22 -16.24
CA SER A 103 9.79 -8.02 -15.24
C SER A 103 9.63 -7.49 -13.80
N THR A 104 8.70 -6.59 -13.54
CA THR A 104 8.51 -5.98 -12.21
C THR A 104 7.77 -6.89 -11.24
N ASP A 105 7.68 -6.47 -9.98
CA ASP A 105 6.82 -7.13 -8.99
C ASP A 105 5.40 -6.57 -8.95
N ILE A 106 4.98 -5.90 -10.01
CA ILE A 106 3.63 -5.34 -10.14
C ILE A 106 2.80 -6.26 -11.04
N ALA A 107 1.59 -6.58 -10.60
CA ALA A 107 0.61 -7.31 -11.39
C ALA A 107 -0.74 -6.59 -11.39
N ILE A 108 -1.36 -6.56 -12.57
CA ILE A 108 -2.71 -6.04 -12.77
C ILE A 108 -3.64 -7.21 -12.97
N GLY A 109 -4.59 -7.37 -12.07
CA GLY A 109 -5.62 -8.38 -12.17
C GLY A 109 -6.93 -7.80 -12.63
N ARG A 110 -7.78 -8.68 -13.17
CA ARG A 110 -9.14 -8.34 -13.57
C ARG A 110 -10.15 -9.21 -12.82
N PHE A 111 -11.18 -8.57 -12.28
CA PHE A 111 -12.35 -9.26 -11.75
C PHE A 111 -13.25 -9.75 -12.88
N SER A 112 -14.00 -10.82 -12.63
CA SER A 112 -14.98 -11.35 -13.58
C SER A 112 -16.20 -10.44 -13.77
N SER A 113 -16.42 -9.51 -12.85
CA SER A 113 -17.46 -8.47 -12.88
C SER A 113 -17.07 -7.30 -12.01
N SER A 114 -17.71 -6.14 -12.22
CA SER A 114 -17.53 -4.98 -11.33
C SER A 114 -18.03 -5.27 -9.91
N PRO A 115 -17.26 -4.89 -8.86
CA PRO A 115 -17.75 -4.88 -7.48
C PRO A 115 -18.91 -3.88 -7.24
N GLY A 116 -19.14 -2.96 -8.16
CA GLY A 116 -20.17 -1.92 -8.02
C GLY A 116 -19.65 -0.60 -7.46
N SER A 117 -20.54 0.39 -7.42
CA SER A 117 -20.18 1.79 -7.04
C SER A 117 -20.05 2.03 -5.55
N SER A 118 -20.46 1.10 -4.70
CA SER A 118 -20.25 1.17 -3.24
C SER A 118 -18.83 0.80 -2.80
N ILE A 119 -18.02 0.27 -3.73
CA ILE A 119 -16.64 -0.11 -3.49
C ILE A 119 -15.70 0.90 -4.15
N ALA A 120 -14.85 1.53 -3.37
CA ALA A 120 -13.95 2.58 -3.83
C ALA A 120 -13.04 2.14 -4.98
N ILE A 121 -12.74 3.08 -5.87
CA ILE A 121 -11.69 2.98 -6.88
C ILE A 121 -10.63 4.00 -6.50
N TYR A 122 -9.39 3.56 -6.33
CA TYR A 122 -8.32 4.47 -5.94
C TYR A 122 -7.60 5.02 -7.16
N GLY A 123 -7.36 6.33 -7.14
CA GLY A 123 -6.45 6.97 -8.07
C GLY A 123 -4.99 6.59 -7.76
N ILE A 124 -4.16 6.58 -8.80
CA ILE A 124 -2.72 6.35 -8.68
C ILE A 124 -2.01 7.69 -8.73
N ALA A 125 -1.04 7.89 -7.85
CA ALA A 125 -0.16 9.05 -7.89
C ALA A 125 0.65 9.08 -9.20
N ASP A 126 0.72 10.23 -9.89
CA ASP A 126 1.30 10.33 -11.25
C ASP A 126 2.66 11.03 -11.33
N GLU A 127 3.24 11.44 -10.22
CA GLU A 127 4.59 11.99 -10.19
C GLU A 127 5.63 10.87 -10.24
N THR A 128 6.41 10.82 -11.31
CA THR A 128 7.54 9.88 -11.43
C THR A 128 8.77 10.38 -10.68
N THR A 129 9.58 9.46 -10.17
CA THR A 129 10.85 9.80 -9.52
C THR A 129 11.91 8.74 -9.78
N THR A 130 13.16 9.06 -9.45
CA THR A 130 14.32 8.17 -9.48
C THR A 130 15.09 8.29 -8.17
N GLN A 131 16.00 7.39 -7.90
CA GLN A 131 16.89 7.50 -6.74
C GLN A 131 17.62 8.87 -6.69
N ALA A 132 17.99 9.40 -7.84
CA ALA A 132 18.70 10.69 -7.92
C ALA A 132 17.81 11.91 -7.65
N THR A 133 16.51 11.82 -7.91
CA THR A 133 15.56 12.94 -7.80
C THR A 133 14.62 12.84 -6.61
N PHE A 134 14.59 11.72 -5.91
CA PHE A 134 13.64 11.43 -4.82
C PHE A 134 13.62 12.51 -3.75
N ALA A 135 14.79 12.98 -3.28
CA ALA A 135 14.88 14.03 -2.26
C ALA A 135 14.28 15.39 -2.68
N SER A 136 13.91 15.55 -3.96
CA SER A 136 13.23 16.73 -4.48
C SER A 136 11.82 16.44 -4.99
N SER A 137 11.37 15.21 -4.91
CA SER A 137 10.01 14.80 -5.24
C SER A 137 9.03 15.17 -4.12
N SER A 138 7.74 15.16 -4.45
CA SER A 138 6.68 15.35 -3.45
C SER A 138 6.58 14.20 -2.43
N TYR A 139 7.21 13.06 -2.72
CA TYR A 139 7.15 11.87 -1.85
C TYR A 139 8.16 11.87 -0.71
N PHE A 140 9.24 12.65 -0.81
CA PHE A 140 10.28 12.68 0.23
C PHE A 140 9.71 13.22 1.55
N ASP A 141 9.88 12.49 2.63
CA ASP A 141 9.32 12.76 3.96
C ASP A 141 7.77 12.87 3.97
N MET A 142 7.09 12.34 2.93
CA MET A 142 5.63 12.31 2.91
C MET A 142 5.10 11.13 3.73
N GLU A 143 4.14 11.42 4.61
CA GLU A 143 3.45 10.39 5.38
C GLU A 143 2.61 9.49 4.47
N ALA A 144 2.64 8.20 4.73
CA ALA A 144 1.88 7.19 4.02
C ALA A 144 1.17 6.23 4.99
N PHE A 145 -0.01 5.77 4.61
CA PHE A 145 -0.67 4.65 5.25
C PHE A 145 -0.12 3.33 4.71
N VAL A 146 0.32 2.48 5.64
CA VAL A 146 0.84 1.14 5.38
C VAL A 146 -0.21 0.12 5.77
N VAL A 147 -0.67 -0.67 4.81
CA VAL A 147 -1.75 -1.66 5.02
C VAL A 147 -1.17 -3.07 5.09
N GLY A 148 -1.53 -3.82 6.10
CA GLY A 148 -1.06 -5.19 6.24
C GLY A 148 -1.95 -6.06 7.11
N LEU A 149 -1.48 -7.25 7.43
CA LEU A 149 -2.23 -8.24 8.21
C LEU A 149 -2.34 -7.84 9.68
N ASN A 150 -3.48 -8.16 10.29
CA ASN A 150 -3.66 -7.98 11.74
C ASN A 150 -3.05 -9.12 12.58
N GLY A 151 -2.66 -10.24 11.98
CA GLY A 151 -1.97 -11.36 12.65
C GLY A 151 -2.83 -12.22 13.57
N THR A 152 -4.03 -11.79 13.88
CA THR A 152 -4.98 -12.54 14.73
C THR A 152 -6.14 -13.01 13.88
N GLY A 153 -6.22 -14.28 13.55
CA GLY A 153 -7.40 -14.80 12.84
C GLY A 153 -7.12 -15.53 11.53
N GLY A 154 -5.86 -15.72 11.15
CA GLY A 154 -5.51 -16.45 9.93
C GLY A 154 -5.90 -15.68 8.65
N ASN A 155 -6.12 -16.41 7.56
CA ASN A 155 -6.55 -15.87 6.27
C ASN A 155 -8.05 -15.52 6.27
N THR A 156 -8.45 -14.53 7.04
CA THR A 156 -9.83 -14.05 7.07
C THR A 156 -9.93 -12.72 6.36
N THR A 157 -11.05 -12.47 5.68
CA THR A 157 -11.31 -11.23 4.93
C THR A 157 -11.32 -9.97 5.81
N THR A 158 -11.37 -10.14 7.15
CA THR A 158 -11.29 -9.05 8.14
C THR A 158 -9.90 -8.91 8.78
N ASN A 159 -8.90 -9.64 8.28
CA ASN A 159 -7.53 -9.55 8.80
C ASN A 159 -6.78 -8.33 8.20
N PHE A 160 -7.10 -7.13 8.70
CA PHE A 160 -6.71 -5.87 8.09
C PHE A 160 -6.22 -4.89 9.16
N ARG A 161 -4.95 -4.53 9.12
CA ARG A 161 -4.31 -3.56 9.99
C ARG A 161 -3.78 -2.40 9.16
N VAL A 162 -3.84 -1.19 9.73
CA VAL A 162 -3.29 0.03 9.14
C VAL A 162 -2.33 0.66 10.14
N GLY A 163 -1.20 1.08 9.66
CA GLY A 163 -0.27 1.95 10.35
C GLY A 163 0.16 3.09 9.44
N ARG A 164 1.14 3.89 9.88
CA ARG A 164 1.70 5.00 9.11
C ARG A 164 3.22 4.89 9.09
N ASN A 165 3.83 5.46 8.06
CA ASN A 165 5.27 5.67 7.99
C ASN A 165 5.57 6.86 7.08
N GLU A 166 6.78 7.39 7.14
CA GLU A 166 7.28 8.39 6.21
C GLU A 166 8.09 7.72 5.09
N MET A 167 7.98 8.23 3.87
CA MET A 167 8.72 7.69 2.74
C MET A 167 10.13 8.29 2.72
N ASP A 168 11.13 7.49 3.12
CA ASP A 168 12.50 7.96 3.41
C ASP A 168 13.46 7.77 2.26
N GLY A 169 13.19 6.82 1.36
CA GLY A 169 14.13 6.45 0.33
C GLY A 169 13.49 5.92 -0.95
N PHE A 170 14.31 5.88 -1.98
CA PHE A 170 13.93 5.35 -3.29
C PHE A 170 15.12 4.64 -3.93
N TYR A 171 14.86 3.49 -4.54
CA TYR A 171 15.87 2.71 -5.24
C TYR A 171 15.37 2.32 -6.63
N ASP A 172 16.16 2.66 -7.64
CA ASP A 172 15.91 2.23 -9.01
C ASP A 172 16.30 0.76 -9.18
N ASP A 173 15.57 0.01 -10.01
CA ASP A 173 15.92 -1.32 -10.48
C ASP A 173 16.26 -2.34 -9.38
N VAL A 174 15.53 -2.38 -8.28
CA VAL A 174 15.76 -3.33 -7.19
C VAL A 174 15.42 -4.74 -7.63
N ALA A 175 16.40 -5.64 -7.55
CA ALA A 175 16.22 -7.05 -7.86
C ALA A 175 15.72 -7.82 -6.64
N LEU A 176 14.43 -8.12 -6.57
CA LEU A 176 13.86 -9.04 -5.58
C LEU A 176 14.25 -10.48 -5.86
N THR A 177 14.33 -10.83 -7.14
CA THR A 177 14.86 -12.11 -7.66
C THR A 177 15.59 -11.85 -8.97
N ALA A 178 16.27 -12.86 -9.53
CA ALA A 178 16.93 -12.72 -10.83
C ALA A 178 16.03 -12.27 -11.99
N THR A 179 14.71 -12.42 -11.86
CA THR A 179 13.71 -12.10 -12.90
C THR A 179 12.63 -11.13 -12.42
N ASN A 180 12.83 -10.49 -11.25
CA ASN A 180 11.88 -9.56 -10.66
C ASN A 180 12.65 -8.30 -10.26
N ILE A 181 12.56 -7.27 -11.10
CA ILE A 181 13.30 -6.01 -10.97
C ILE A 181 12.28 -4.87 -10.98
N THR A 182 12.26 -4.06 -9.93
CA THR A 182 11.22 -3.03 -9.75
C THR A 182 11.81 -1.80 -9.07
N ASP A 183 11.36 -0.62 -9.45
CA ASP A 183 11.62 0.62 -8.70
C ASP A 183 10.85 0.60 -7.39
N MET A 184 11.53 0.92 -6.30
CA MET A 184 10.96 0.81 -4.96
C MET A 184 11.08 2.09 -4.17
N ILE A 185 9.96 2.46 -3.54
CA ILE A 185 9.93 3.40 -2.45
C ILE A 185 10.13 2.66 -1.13
N THR A 186 10.92 3.23 -0.24
CA THR A 186 11.26 2.60 1.04
C THR A 186 10.93 3.51 2.21
N TYR A 187 10.69 2.87 3.33
CA TYR A 187 10.45 3.52 4.62
C TYR A 187 11.08 2.64 5.71
N ASP A 188 11.69 3.28 6.68
CA ASP A 188 12.40 2.58 7.73
C ASP A 188 11.58 2.50 9.03
N ARG A 189 12.16 1.94 10.07
CA ARG A 189 11.58 1.88 11.40
C ARG A 189 12.42 2.74 12.32
N ASP A 190 12.07 3.98 12.42
CA ASP A 190 12.74 4.89 13.31
C ASP A 190 11.99 5.11 14.64
N SER A 191 12.63 5.80 15.57
CA SER A 191 12.05 6.14 16.86
C SER A 191 12.55 7.51 17.30
N PRO A 192 11.65 8.49 17.51
CA PRO A 192 10.21 8.30 17.72
C PRO A 192 9.37 8.16 16.45
N GLY A 193 9.87 8.46 15.23
CA GLY A 193 9.10 8.40 13.97
C GLY A 193 7.70 8.98 14.11
N LEU A 194 6.70 8.31 13.56
CA LEU A 194 5.30 8.63 13.74
C LEU A 194 4.71 8.08 15.06
N GLY A 195 5.58 7.69 16.00
CA GLY A 195 5.19 7.24 17.33
C GLY A 195 4.45 5.91 17.33
N ALA A 196 3.27 5.86 17.96
CA ALA A 196 2.50 4.60 18.10
C ALA A 196 2.11 3.98 16.77
N ASP A 197 1.89 4.82 15.75
CA ASP A 197 1.36 4.42 14.44
C ASP A 197 2.47 3.94 13.48
N GLU A 198 3.74 4.14 13.86
CA GLU A 198 4.90 3.73 13.05
C GLU A 198 4.81 2.27 12.65
N ALA A 199 4.70 2.02 11.35
CA ALA A 199 4.42 0.72 10.77
C ALA A 199 5.60 0.17 9.99
N TYR A 200 5.76 -1.14 10.07
CA TYR A 200 6.81 -1.90 9.40
C TYR A 200 6.25 -3.21 8.85
N LEU A 201 6.53 -3.50 7.59
CA LEU A 201 6.01 -4.69 6.89
C LEU A 201 6.48 -5.99 7.53
N GLN A 202 5.67 -7.01 7.38
CA GLN A 202 5.98 -8.37 7.74
C GLN A 202 5.68 -9.32 6.58
N SER A 203 6.17 -10.55 6.67
CA SER A 203 5.82 -11.60 5.71
C SER A 203 4.31 -11.80 5.70
N GLY A 204 3.70 -11.77 4.51
CA GLY A 204 2.24 -11.85 4.33
C GLY A 204 1.57 -10.50 4.05
N ASP A 205 2.27 -9.36 4.26
CA ASP A 205 1.78 -8.05 3.84
C ASP A 205 2.00 -7.80 2.33
N SER A 206 2.73 -8.68 1.65
CA SER A 206 3.00 -8.63 0.21
C SER A 206 1.73 -8.44 -0.61
N GLY A 207 1.75 -7.46 -1.51
CA GLY A 207 0.59 -7.10 -2.34
C GLY A 207 -0.38 -6.11 -1.66
N GLY A 208 -0.22 -5.83 -0.37
CA GLY A 208 -0.95 -4.77 0.32
C GLY A 208 -0.59 -3.39 -0.20
N PRO A 209 -1.49 -2.41 -0.15
CA PRO A 209 -1.25 -1.08 -0.68
C PRO A 209 -0.48 -0.17 0.28
N LEU A 210 0.32 0.72 -0.31
CA LEU A 210 0.86 1.92 0.29
C LEU A 210 0.06 3.11 -0.25
N PHE A 211 -0.59 3.87 0.63
CA PHE A 211 -1.35 5.05 0.25
C PHE A 211 -0.73 6.31 0.81
N THR A 212 -0.67 7.36 -0.01
CA THR A 212 -0.55 8.73 0.48
C THR A 212 -1.91 9.39 0.56
N THR A 213 -2.00 10.57 1.17
CA THR A 213 -3.23 11.35 1.22
C THR A 213 -3.06 12.64 0.43
N LEU A 214 -4.03 12.94 -0.43
CA LEU A 214 -4.13 14.22 -1.11
C LEU A 214 -5.50 14.83 -0.77
N GLY A 215 -5.50 15.79 0.14
CA GLY A 215 -6.72 16.29 0.74
C GLY A 215 -7.41 15.22 1.60
N SER A 216 -8.65 14.85 1.24
CA SER A 216 -9.43 13.81 1.92
C SER A 216 -9.42 12.46 1.20
N GLU A 217 -8.59 12.29 0.17
CA GLU A 217 -8.57 11.08 -0.64
C GLU A 217 -7.33 10.23 -0.36
N LEU A 218 -7.50 8.91 -0.34
CA LEU A 218 -6.40 7.96 -0.40
C LEU A 218 -5.92 7.86 -1.85
N VAL A 219 -4.63 8.04 -2.05
CA VAL A 219 -3.97 7.94 -3.35
C VAL A 219 -2.98 6.79 -3.32
N LEU A 220 -3.16 5.86 -4.23
CA LEU A 220 -2.32 4.68 -4.28
C LEU A 220 -0.93 5.03 -4.84
N THR A 221 0.09 4.82 -4.02
CA THR A 221 1.48 5.15 -4.36
C THR A 221 2.30 3.90 -4.63
N GLY A 222 2.04 2.81 -3.91
CA GLY A 222 2.83 1.57 -4.05
C GLY A 222 2.08 0.32 -3.63
N ILE A 223 2.72 -0.82 -3.92
CA ILE A 223 2.28 -2.15 -3.51
C ILE A 223 3.43 -2.83 -2.79
N HIS A 224 3.16 -3.34 -1.58
CA HIS A 224 4.18 -3.95 -0.72
C HIS A 224 4.88 -5.13 -1.41
N ALA A 225 6.21 -5.08 -1.44
CA ALA A 225 7.02 -6.01 -2.22
C ALA A 225 8.12 -6.69 -1.41
N GLY A 226 8.71 -6.01 -0.43
CA GLY A 226 9.86 -6.55 0.26
C GLY A 226 10.09 -5.97 1.65
N ILE A 227 10.87 -6.72 2.41
CA ILE A 227 11.37 -6.34 3.73
C ILE A 227 12.83 -6.76 3.86
N ASP A 228 13.61 -5.97 4.58
CA ASP A 228 14.86 -6.37 5.17
C ASP A 228 14.85 -6.05 6.68
N PRO A 229 15.88 -6.34 7.47
CA PRO A 229 15.86 -6.08 8.91
C PRO A 229 15.65 -4.61 9.31
N THR A 230 15.85 -3.66 8.40
CA THR A 230 15.86 -2.23 8.66
C THR A 230 14.87 -1.45 7.80
N LEU A 231 14.47 -1.97 6.64
CA LEU A 231 13.64 -1.29 5.66
C LEU A 231 12.43 -2.11 5.26
N SER A 232 11.34 -1.41 5.04
CA SER A 232 10.17 -1.88 4.29
C SER A 232 10.20 -1.27 2.89
N ALA A 233 9.75 -2.01 1.88
CA ALA A 233 9.78 -1.57 0.50
C ALA A 233 8.48 -1.89 -0.23
N SER A 234 8.01 -0.92 -1.03
CA SER A 234 6.85 -1.06 -1.91
C SER A 234 7.24 -0.78 -3.35
N SER A 235 6.77 -1.61 -4.29
CA SER A 235 6.88 -1.33 -5.73
C SER A 235 6.19 0.00 -6.03
N PHE A 236 6.92 0.96 -6.59
CA PHE A 236 6.44 2.30 -6.85
C PHE A 236 5.65 2.35 -8.16
N LEU A 237 4.35 2.64 -8.09
CA LEU A 237 3.45 2.51 -9.25
C LEU A 237 3.60 3.62 -10.27
N SER A 238 3.93 4.85 -9.85
CA SER A 238 3.95 6.02 -10.72
C SER A 238 4.91 5.88 -11.90
N ASN A 239 6.02 5.15 -11.73
CA ASN A 239 6.99 4.90 -12.80
C ASN A 239 6.47 3.91 -13.87
N TYR A 240 5.35 3.23 -13.62
CA TYR A 240 4.78 2.18 -14.50
C TYR A 240 3.35 2.51 -14.97
N ILE A 241 2.92 3.78 -14.83
CA ILE A 241 1.56 4.22 -15.22
C ILE A 241 1.24 3.91 -16.68
N THR A 242 2.21 4.08 -17.58
CA THR A 242 2.01 3.82 -19.01
C THR A 242 1.63 2.36 -19.28
N GLU A 243 2.33 1.42 -18.65
CA GLU A 243 2.10 -0.01 -18.80
C GLU A 243 0.80 -0.44 -18.10
N ILE A 244 0.53 0.12 -16.91
CA ILE A 244 -0.71 -0.14 -16.17
C ILE A 244 -1.91 0.39 -16.98
N SER A 245 -1.84 1.63 -17.47
CA SER A 245 -2.89 2.24 -18.30
C SER A 245 -3.16 1.41 -19.56
N ALA A 246 -2.11 0.94 -20.25
CA ALA A 246 -2.27 0.14 -21.46
C ALA A 246 -3.07 -1.15 -21.22
N ILE A 247 -2.92 -1.79 -20.05
CA ILE A 247 -3.68 -3.00 -19.69
C ILE A 247 -5.15 -2.64 -19.41
N VAL A 248 -5.39 -1.59 -18.63
CA VAL A 248 -6.75 -1.16 -18.24
C VAL A 248 -7.53 -0.64 -19.46
N GLU A 249 -6.88 0.16 -20.32
CA GLU A 249 -7.46 0.70 -21.57
C GLU A 249 -7.77 -0.38 -22.61
N ALA A 250 -6.94 -1.43 -22.68
CA ALA A 250 -7.24 -2.58 -23.53
C ALA A 250 -8.55 -3.30 -23.13
N GLY A 251 -8.99 -3.16 -21.88
CA GLY A 251 -10.27 -3.62 -21.38
C GLY A 251 -11.41 -2.60 -21.54
N GLY A 252 -11.13 -1.42 -22.09
CA GLY A 252 -12.12 -0.35 -22.29
C GLY A 252 -12.37 0.53 -21.08
N GLU A 253 -11.50 0.48 -20.09
CA GLU A 253 -11.57 1.29 -18.86
C GLU A 253 -10.43 2.31 -18.80
N SER A 254 -10.39 3.15 -17.78
CA SER A 254 -9.34 4.15 -17.57
C SER A 254 -8.95 4.24 -16.11
N LEU A 255 -7.69 4.63 -15.86
CA LEU A 255 -7.20 4.98 -14.55
C LEU A 255 -7.57 6.42 -14.17
N THR A 256 -7.75 6.65 -12.88
CA THR A 256 -7.71 7.98 -12.31
C THR A 256 -6.27 8.26 -11.88
N LEU A 257 -5.66 9.29 -12.46
CA LEU A 257 -4.32 9.75 -12.10
C LEU A 257 -4.43 11.01 -11.25
N ILE A 258 -3.66 11.07 -10.17
CA ILE A 258 -3.71 12.16 -9.20
C ILE A 258 -2.32 12.76 -9.06
N SER A 259 -2.16 14.01 -9.50
CA SER A 259 -0.89 14.72 -9.35
C SER A 259 -0.74 15.19 -7.91
N PRO A 260 0.33 14.83 -7.21
CA PRO A 260 0.64 15.43 -5.92
C PRO A 260 0.89 16.93 -6.14
N VAL A 261 -0.04 17.74 -5.67
CA VAL A 261 0.14 19.20 -5.72
C VAL A 261 0.97 19.57 -4.50
N PRO A 262 2.19 20.05 -4.65
CA PRO A 262 2.94 20.56 -3.50
C PRO A 262 2.07 21.62 -2.82
N GLU A 263 1.80 21.47 -1.54
CA GLU A 263 1.22 22.53 -0.73
C GLU A 263 2.04 23.81 -1.02
N PRO A 264 1.41 24.94 -1.36
CA PRO A 264 2.15 26.18 -1.59
C PRO A 264 2.96 26.46 -0.34
N SER A 265 4.25 26.30 -0.43
CA SER A 265 5.15 26.38 0.72
C SER A 265 4.81 27.64 1.51
N SER A 266 4.64 27.51 2.83
CA SER A 266 4.29 28.64 3.72
C SER A 266 5.23 29.84 3.49
N SER A 267 6.45 29.62 3.01
CA SER A 267 7.41 30.61 2.53
C SER A 267 6.95 31.39 1.32
N LEU A 268 6.25 30.76 0.35
CA LEU A 268 5.71 31.46 -0.82
C LEU A 268 4.53 32.36 -0.41
N LEU A 269 3.66 31.90 0.47
CA LEU A 269 2.56 32.68 1.03
C LEU A 269 3.08 33.87 1.86
N ILE A 270 4.13 33.67 2.66
CA ILE A 270 4.79 34.73 3.44
C ILE A 270 5.46 35.73 2.49
N ALA A 271 6.16 35.27 1.44
CA ALA A 271 6.78 36.14 0.45
C ALA A 271 5.72 36.97 -0.31
N LEU A 272 4.61 36.34 -0.73
CA LEU A 272 3.49 37.04 -1.39
C LEU A 272 2.85 38.09 -0.45
N GLY A 273 2.62 37.70 0.82
CA GLY A 273 2.12 38.61 1.85
C GLY A 273 3.04 39.81 2.09
N ALA A 274 4.37 39.60 2.14
CA ALA A 274 5.36 40.65 2.30
C ALA A 274 5.39 41.60 1.09
N VAL A 275 5.26 41.08 -0.13
CA VAL A 275 5.17 41.89 -1.36
C VAL A 275 3.91 42.75 -1.36
N ILE A 276 2.76 42.21 -1.01
CA ILE A 276 1.48 42.94 -0.94
C ILE A 276 1.55 44.05 0.12
N LEU A 277 2.14 43.78 1.29
CA LEU A 277 2.33 44.78 2.34
C LEU A 277 3.31 45.89 1.93
N SER A 278 4.35 45.56 1.18
CA SER A 278 5.31 46.54 0.68
C SER A 278 4.73 47.47 -0.41
N LEU A 279 3.85 46.92 -1.25
CA LEU A 279 3.12 47.69 -2.25
C LEU A 279 2.11 48.68 -1.63
N ARG A 280 1.39 48.23 -0.58
CA ARG A 280 0.45 49.12 0.12
C ARG A 280 1.15 50.30 0.82
N ARG A 281 2.37 50.13 1.30
CA ARG A 281 3.13 51.20 1.95
C ARG A 281 3.67 52.25 0.95
N ARG A 282 3.68 51.97 -0.36
CA ARG A 282 4.14 52.91 -1.39
C ARG A 282 2.98 53.77 -2.02
N VAL A 283 1.73 53.41 -1.70
CA VAL A 283 0.56 54.10 -2.24
C VAL A 283 -0.14 54.97 -1.18
N SER A 284 0.33 54.94 0.06
CA SER A 284 -0.06 55.83 1.15
C SER A 284 1.05 56.85 1.43
#